data_849c3009be6e3478d1cf72223985ac50
#
_entry.id   849c3009be6e3478d1cf72223985ac50
#
_cell.length_a   1.000
_cell.length_b   1.000
_cell.length_c   1.000
_cell.angle_alpha   90.00
_cell.angle_beta   90.00
_cell.angle_gamma   90.00
#
_symmetry.space_group_name_H-M   'P 1'
#
loop_
_entity.id
_entity.type
_entity.pdbx_description
1 polymer ?
#
loop_
_entity_poly.entity_id
_entity_poly.type
_entity_poly.pdbx_seq_one_letter_code
_entity_poly.pdbx_strand_id
1 'polypeptide(L)'
;MRTHLHTASRAHGLAACAAACLLGGCALFRVGSFSPIDAAYARPLPADLSQEETLDIQVFRNGTRLVLTNSTARSFENATLWVNRRFSLPIERFEIGQTLDLPLRSFVDEYGVPFRAGGFFATEPPDPVVLVQLESEGGMYGLIVTGNRIR
;
A
#
# COMPACT_ATOMS: atom_id res chain seq x y z
N MET A 1 39.87 -73.70 -19.82
CA MET A 1 41.32 -73.24 -20.01
C MET A 1 41.49 -71.85 -19.45
N ARG A 2 42.26 -71.77 -18.38
CA ARG A 2 43.00 -70.61 -17.87
C ARG A 2 42.17 -69.32 -17.58
N THR A 3 41.84 -69.07 -16.29
CA THR A 3 42.72 -68.47 -15.23
C THR A 3 43.26 -67.06 -15.52
N HIS A 4 42.89 -66.10 -14.67
CA HIS A 4 43.69 -65.25 -13.79
C HIS A 4 42.82 -64.05 -13.38
N LEU A 5 42.45 -63.85 -12.14
CA LEU A 5 43.16 -63.42 -10.91
C LEU A 5 43.77 -62.02 -10.97
N HIS A 6 43.45 -61.35 -9.89
CA HIS A 6 44.07 -60.18 -9.25
C HIS A 6 43.56 -58.80 -9.72
N THR A 7 43.32 -57.87 -8.91
CA THR A 7 43.88 -57.55 -7.59
C THR A 7 43.02 -56.50 -6.90
N ALA A 8 42.88 -56.60 -5.62
CA ALA A 8 42.34 -55.60 -4.73
C ALA A 8 43.28 -54.37 -4.64
N SER A 9 42.73 -53.20 -4.59
CA SER A 9 43.43 -52.04 -4.04
C SER A 9 42.52 -51.21 -3.13
N ARG A 10 42.91 -51.25 -1.89
CA ARG A 10 42.43 -50.38 -0.81
C ARG A 10 43.01 -48.97 -0.96
N ALA A 11 42.18 -47.97 -0.83
CA ALA A 11 42.62 -46.64 -0.36
C ALA A 11 41.39 -45.98 0.31
N HIS A 12 41.32 -45.99 1.62
CA HIS A 12 41.58 -44.90 2.55
C HIS A 12 40.99 -43.60 2.04
N GLY A 13 39.85 -43.15 2.49
CA GLY A 13 39.66 -42.48 3.76
C GLY A 13 39.99 -41.00 3.60
N LEU A 14 38.99 -40.18 3.54
CA LEU A 14 39.06 -38.83 4.04
C LEU A 14 37.66 -38.33 4.31
N ALA A 15 37.28 -38.37 5.57
CA ALA A 15 36.10 -37.70 6.09
C ALA A 15 36.34 -36.20 5.94
N ALA A 16 35.61 -35.57 5.00
CA ALA A 16 35.49 -34.13 4.95
C ALA A 16 34.33 -33.72 5.83
N CYS A 17 34.63 -33.27 7.04
CA CYS A 17 33.72 -32.54 7.86
C CYS A 17 33.34 -31.24 7.15
N ALA A 18 32.15 -31.23 6.53
CA ALA A 18 31.55 -29.99 6.10
C ALA A 18 31.04 -29.26 7.35
N ALA A 19 31.79 -28.25 7.76
CA ALA A 19 31.35 -27.28 8.76
C ALA A 19 30.15 -26.53 8.19
N ALA A 20 28.95 -26.85 8.67
CA ALA A 20 27.76 -26.07 8.41
C ALA A 20 27.93 -24.70 9.11
N CYS A 21 28.33 -23.70 8.36
CA CYS A 21 28.23 -22.32 8.78
C CYS A 21 26.75 -21.96 8.94
N LEU A 22 26.27 -21.95 10.16
CA LEU A 22 25.03 -21.32 10.56
C LEU A 22 25.22 -19.80 10.37
N LEU A 23 24.95 -19.34 9.17
CA LEU A 23 24.71 -17.93 8.90
C LEU A 23 23.35 -17.61 9.52
N GLY A 24 23.39 -17.20 10.77
CA GLY A 24 22.28 -16.55 11.43
C GLY A 24 21.88 -15.34 10.59
N GLY A 25 20.83 -15.49 9.81
CA GLY A 25 20.22 -14.37 9.09
C GLY A 25 19.77 -13.35 10.12
N CYS A 26 20.50 -12.25 10.23
CA CYS A 26 19.97 -11.04 10.81
C CYS A 26 18.67 -10.73 10.07
N ALA A 27 17.55 -10.97 10.70
CA ALA A 27 16.29 -10.39 10.27
C ALA A 27 16.48 -8.88 10.36
N LEU A 28 16.91 -8.29 9.26
CA LEU A 28 16.89 -6.86 9.07
C LEU A 28 15.44 -6.43 9.27
N PHE A 29 15.17 -5.79 10.37
CA PHE A 29 13.97 -5.00 10.55
C PHE A 29 13.86 -4.12 9.30
N ARG A 30 12.95 -4.46 8.41
CA ARG A 30 12.54 -3.59 7.32
C ARG A 30 11.85 -2.40 7.96
N VAL A 31 12.64 -1.42 8.33
CA VAL A 31 12.15 -0.05 8.50
C VAL A 31 11.47 0.30 7.19
N GLY A 32 10.17 0.54 7.25
CA GLY A 32 9.24 0.69 6.17
C GLY A 32 9.87 1.16 4.87
N SER A 33 10.21 0.20 4.03
CA SER A 33 10.58 0.49 2.65
C SER A 33 9.34 1.07 2.00
N PHE A 34 9.41 2.33 1.60
CA PHE A 34 8.54 2.89 0.59
C PHE A 34 8.47 1.87 -0.55
N SER A 35 7.31 1.31 -0.77
CA SER A 35 7.14 0.40 -1.90
C SER A 35 7.20 1.25 -3.17
N PRO A 36 8.00 0.88 -4.18
CA PRO A 36 8.01 1.60 -5.46
C PRO A 36 6.63 1.69 -6.12
N ILE A 37 5.70 0.86 -5.68
CA ILE A 37 4.30 0.84 -6.11
C ILE A 37 3.60 2.16 -5.77
N ASP A 38 3.94 2.79 -4.63
CA ASP A 38 3.24 3.99 -4.17
C ASP A 38 3.55 5.22 -5.05
N ALA A 39 4.68 5.24 -5.74
CA ALA A 39 5.04 6.31 -6.66
C ALA A 39 4.51 6.08 -8.10
N ALA A 40 4.10 4.85 -8.43
CA ALA A 40 3.71 4.50 -9.79
C ALA A 40 2.41 5.18 -10.25
N TYR A 41 1.58 5.64 -9.32
CA TYR A 41 0.33 6.35 -9.60
C TYR A 41 0.35 7.82 -9.16
N ALA A 42 1.50 8.34 -8.77
CA ALA A 42 1.68 9.75 -8.44
C ALA A 42 1.35 10.61 -9.67
N ARG A 43 0.37 11.48 -9.53
CA ARG A 43 -0.06 12.39 -10.61
C ARG A 43 -0.69 13.67 -10.05
N PRO A 44 -0.68 14.77 -10.79
CA PRO A 44 -1.41 15.96 -10.40
C PRO A 44 -2.92 15.75 -10.45
N LEU A 45 -3.66 16.54 -9.69
CA LEU A 45 -5.12 16.59 -9.81
C LEU A 45 -5.49 17.03 -11.22
N PRO A 46 -6.41 16.32 -11.91
CA PRO A 46 -6.90 16.73 -13.22
C PRO A 46 -7.50 18.15 -13.17
N ALA A 47 -6.93 19.07 -13.94
CA ALA A 47 -7.35 20.48 -13.93
C ALA A 47 -8.68 20.71 -14.66
N ASP A 48 -9.03 19.82 -15.56
CA ASP A 48 -10.23 19.82 -16.40
C ASP A 48 -11.46 19.20 -15.70
N LEU A 49 -11.28 18.50 -14.59
CA LEU A 49 -12.37 17.91 -13.83
C LEU A 49 -12.84 18.85 -12.72
N SER A 50 -14.04 19.39 -12.89
CA SER A 50 -14.77 20.06 -11.82
C SER A 50 -15.59 19.05 -11.02
N GLN A 51 -15.81 19.31 -9.74
CA GLN A 51 -16.71 18.48 -8.93
C GLN A 51 -18.14 18.63 -9.45
N GLU A 52 -18.75 17.51 -9.85
CA GLU A 52 -20.10 17.47 -10.39
C GLU A 52 -21.16 17.50 -9.28
N GLU A 53 -21.10 16.54 -8.38
CA GLU A 53 -22.02 16.39 -7.28
C GLU A 53 -21.29 15.88 -6.02
N THR A 54 -21.98 15.91 -4.89
CA THR A 54 -21.53 15.26 -3.66
C THR A 54 -22.31 13.98 -3.45
N LEU A 55 -21.62 12.85 -3.37
CA LEU A 55 -22.20 11.55 -3.10
C LEU A 55 -22.48 11.41 -1.61
N ASP A 56 -23.54 10.67 -1.26
CA ASP A 56 -23.85 10.30 0.12
C ASP A 56 -22.93 9.14 0.59
N ILE A 57 -21.63 9.40 0.55
CA ILE A 57 -20.58 8.52 1.05
C ILE A 57 -19.88 9.22 2.20
N GLN A 58 -20.07 8.69 3.40
CA GLN A 58 -19.45 9.26 4.60
C GLN A 58 -18.02 8.77 4.75
N VAL A 59 -17.13 9.73 5.02
CA VAL A 59 -15.71 9.49 5.21
C VAL A 59 -15.31 9.83 6.63
N PHE A 60 -14.69 8.88 7.31
CA PHE A 60 -14.17 9.03 8.66
C PHE A 60 -12.66 8.89 8.66
N ARG A 61 -11.97 9.84 9.27
CA ARG A 61 -10.59 9.63 9.64
C ARG A 61 -10.52 8.99 11.03
N ASN A 62 -9.85 7.85 11.13
CA ASN A 62 -9.57 7.15 12.37
C ASN A 62 -8.05 7.03 12.56
N GLY A 63 -7.45 7.98 13.27
CA GLY A 63 -6.00 8.07 13.44
C GLY A 63 -5.26 8.20 12.11
N THR A 64 -4.54 7.14 11.73
CA THR A 64 -3.75 7.07 10.49
C THR A 64 -4.50 6.41 9.31
N ARG A 65 -5.80 6.18 9.48
CA ARG A 65 -6.63 5.48 8.49
C ARG A 65 -7.81 6.32 8.03
N LEU A 66 -8.21 6.09 6.81
CA LEU A 66 -9.41 6.65 6.19
C LEU A 66 -10.41 5.53 5.99
N VAL A 67 -11.60 5.67 6.57
CA VAL A 67 -12.68 4.68 6.48
C VAL A 67 -13.85 5.31 5.75
N LEU A 68 -14.36 4.65 4.72
CA LEU A 68 -15.50 5.10 3.95
C LEU A 68 -16.33 3.90 3.50
N THR A 69 -17.66 4.08 3.49
CA THR A 69 -18.60 3.05 3.05
C THR A 69 -19.42 3.57 1.88
N ASN A 70 -19.49 2.80 0.81
CA ASN A 70 -20.32 3.14 -0.35
C ASN A 70 -21.79 2.90 -0.02
N SER A 71 -22.50 3.95 0.38
CA SER A 71 -23.95 3.95 0.66
C SER A 71 -24.79 4.33 -0.55
N THR A 72 -24.17 4.53 -1.72
CA THR A 72 -24.88 4.84 -2.97
C THR A 72 -25.41 3.58 -3.66
N ALA A 73 -26.24 3.76 -4.66
CA ALA A 73 -26.73 2.67 -5.52
C ALA A 73 -25.81 2.41 -6.74
N ARG A 74 -24.59 2.94 -6.74
CA ARG A 74 -23.60 2.80 -7.83
C ARG A 74 -22.33 2.12 -7.31
N SER A 75 -21.75 1.24 -8.14
CA SER A 75 -20.40 0.75 -7.94
C SER A 75 -19.43 1.56 -8.79
N PHE A 76 -18.21 1.74 -8.31
CA PHE A 76 -17.16 2.49 -9.01
C PHE A 76 -15.99 1.55 -9.30
N GLU A 77 -15.57 1.49 -10.56
CA GLU A 77 -14.42 0.70 -11.00
C GLU A 77 -13.29 1.62 -11.48
N ASN A 78 -12.05 1.18 -11.28
CA ASN A 78 -10.86 1.94 -11.68
C ASN A 78 -10.91 3.41 -11.25
N ALA A 79 -11.37 3.65 -10.03
CA ALA A 79 -11.55 4.97 -9.48
C ALA A 79 -10.28 5.46 -8.78
N THR A 80 -10.18 6.76 -8.55
CA THR A 80 -9.11 7.35 -7.75
C THR A 80 -9.73 8.19 -6.63
N LEU A 81 -9.31 7.92 -5.41
CA LEU A 81 -9.62 8.76 -4.26
C LEU A 81 -8.61 9.91 -4.17
N TRP A 82 -9.11 11.12 -3.99
CA TRP A 82 -8.34 12.32 -3.78
C TRP A 82 -8.56 12.88 -2.39
N VAL A 83 -7.48 13.14 -1.66
CA VAL A 83 -7.52 13.80 -0.35
C VAL A 83 -6.93 15.20 -0.49
N ASN A 84 -7.69 16.20 -0.02
CA ASN A 84 -7.28 17.61 -0.02
C ASN A 84 -6.87 18.15 -1.40
N ARG A 85 -7.37 17.58 -2.49
CA ARG A 85 -7.04 17.91 -3.89
C ARG A 85 -5.55 17.78 -4.22
N ARG A 86 -4.80 17.04 -3.44
CA ARG A 86 -3.36 16.90 -3.59
C ARG A 86 -2.90 15.45 -3.58
N PHE A 87 -3.44 14.64 -2.70
CA PHE A 87 -2.99 13.27 -2.50
C PHE A 87 -3.96 12.30 -3.16
N SER A 88 -3.46 11.36 -3.93
CA SER A 88 -4.25 10.39 -4.67
C SER A 88 -3.96 8.94 -4.24
N LEU A 89 -4.98 8.10 -4.34
CA LEU A 89 -4.87 6.65 -4.20
C LEU A 89 -5.83 5.99 -5.20
N PRO A 90 -5.34 5.22 -6.18
CA PRO A 90 -6.20 4.44 -7.06
C PRO A 90 -6.83 3.28 -6.29
N ILE A 91 -8.08 3.00 -6.61
CA ILE A 91 -8.83 1.86 -6.10
C ILE A 91 -9.42 1.10 -7.29
N GLU A 92 -9.24 -0.22 -7.31
CA GLU A 92 -9.74 -1.05 -8.41
C GLU A 92 -11.27 -1.07 -8.45
N ARG A 93 -11.87 -1.20 -7.27
CA ARG A 93 -13.31 -1.34 -7.13
C ARG A 93 -13.80 -0.78 -5.80
N PHE A 94 -14.97 -0.13 -5.86
CA PHE A 94 -15.71 0.32 -4.69
C PHE A 94 -17.19 -0.02 -4.86
N GLU A 95 -17.55 -1.21 -4.40
CA GLU A 95 -18.88 -1.75 -4.62
C GLU A 95 -19.93 -1.16 -3.67
N ILE A 96 -21.20 -1.33 -4.05
CA ILE A 96 -22.35 -0.96 -3.21
C ILE A 96 -22.24 -1.67 -1.86
N GLY A 97 -22.35 -0.92 -0.77
CA GLY A 97 -22.26 -1.45 0.60
C GLY A 97 -20.83 -1.80 1.05
N GLN A 98 -19.83 -1.71 0.17
CA GLN A 98 -18.45 -2.00 0.54
C GLN A 98 -17.90 -0.92 1.48
N THR A 99 -17.14 -1.36 2.48
CA THR A 99 -16.33 -0.47 3.33
C THR A 99 -14.87 -0.61 2.97
N LEU A 100 -14.24 0.51 2.66
CA LEU A 100 -12.80 0.62 2.49
C LEU A 100 -12.18 1.15 3.79
N ASP A 101 -11.09 0.54 4.21
CA ASP A 101 -10.27 0.99 5.34
C ASP A 101 -8.83 1.14 4.85
N LEU A 102 -8.44 2.37 4.53
CA LEU A 102 -7.26 2.71 3.77
C LEU A 102 -6.21 3.40 4.66
N PRO A 103 -4.94 2.98 4.63
CA PRO A 103 -3.88 3.73 5.29
C PRO A 103 -3.70 5.09 4.62
N LEU A 104 -3.76 6.17 5.38
CA LEU A 104 -3.53 7.52 4.83
C LEU A 104 -2.14 7.70 4.21
N ARG A 105 -1.15 6.93 4.66
CA ARG A 105 0.20 6.93 4.06
C ARG A 105 0.25 6.41 2.63
N SER A 106 -0.74 5.62 2.21
CA SER A 106 -0.82 5.12 0.83
C SER A 106 -1.26 6.20 -0.16
N PHE A 107 -1.78 7.31 0.32
CA PHE A 107 -2.08 8.46 -0.52
C PHE A 107 -0.81 9.25 -0.78
N VAL A 108 -0.49 9.51 -2.04
CA VAL A 108 0.71 10.25 -2.45
C VAL A 108 0.34 11.47 -3.29
N ASP A 109 1.17 12.49 -3.23
CA ASP A 109 1.03 13.65 -4.11
C ASP A 109 1.70 13.42 -5.48
N GLU A 110 1.65 14.43 -6.35
CA GLU A 110 2.23 14.37 -7.70
C GLU A 110 3.74 14.09 -7.74
N TYR A 111 4.44 14.32 -6.62
CA TYR A 111 5.87 14.04 -6.48
C TYR A 111 6.15 12.69 -5.79
N GLY A 112 5.10 11.92 -5.46
CA GLY A 112 5.22 10.67 -4.72
C GLY A 112 5.44 10.84 -3.21
N VAL A 113 5.23 12.05 -2.68
CA VAL A 113 5.34 12.30 -1.23
C VAL A 113 4.06 11.82 -0.54
N PRO A 114 4.16 10.95 0.48
CA PRO A 114 2.98 10.41 1.15
C PRO A 114 2.29 11.43 2.05
N PHE A 115 0.99 11.24 2.23
CA PHE A 115 0.19 12.00 3.19
C PHE A 115 0.74 11.84 4.60
N ARG A 116 0.91 12.94 5.33
CA ARG A 116 1.33 12.93 6.74
C ARG A 116 0.19 12.47 7.64
N ALA A 117 0.10 11.17 7.80
CA ALA A 117 -0.97 10.56 8.58
C ALA A 117 -0.82 10.77 10.10
N GLY A 118 0.38 11.07 10.59
CA GLY A 118 0.72 11.04 12.01
C GLY A 118 1.06 9.63 12.49
N GLY A 119 0.87 9.37 13.77
CA GLY A 119 1.13 8.10 14.43
C GLY A 119 2.07 8.25 15.61
N PHE A 120 2.29 7.17 16.36
CA PHE A 120 3.02 7.19 17.63
C PHE A 120 4.46 7.71 17.52
N PHE A 121 5.12 7.43 16.39
CA PHE A 121 6.50 7.86 16.16
C PHE A 121 6.62 9.10 15.26
N ALA A 122 5.49 9.77 14.96
CA ALA A 122 5.53 10.95 14.12
C ALA A 122 6.16 12.13 14.87
N THR A 123 7.14 12.75 14.24
CA THR A 123 7.82 13.95 14.77
C THR A 123 7.12 15.25 14.35
N GLU A 124 6.32 15.18 13.30
CA GLU A 124 5.56 16.30 12.77
C GLU A 124 4.05 16.13 12.99
N PRO A 125 3.31 17.22 13.15
CA PRO A 125 1.86 17.14 13.26
C PRO A 125 1.24 16.54 11.99
N PRO A 126 0.20 15.71 12.12
CA PRO A 126 -0.48 15.14 10.98
C PRO A 126 -1.26 16.18 10.19
N ASP A 127 -1.31 16.01 8.85
CA ASP A 127 -2.15 16.83 8.01
C ASP A 127 -3.64 16.52 8.27
N PRO A 128 -4.54 17.51 8.34
CA PRO A 128 -5.97 17.26 8.46
C PRO A 128 -6.54 16.69 7.15
N VAL A 129 -7.57 15.87 7.24
CA VAL A 129 -8.42 15.49 6.10
C VAL A 129 -9.61 16.44 6.06
N VAL A 130 -9.63 17.36 5.12
CA VAL A 130 -10.68 18.38 5.01
C VAL A 130 -11.59 18.19 3.80
N LEU A 131 -11.10 17.50 2.78
CA LEU A 131 -11.83 17.22 1.55
C LEU A 131 -11.45 15.85 1.04
N VAL A 132 -12.45 15.05 0.67
CA VAL A 132 -12.24 13.79 -0.04
C VAL A 132 -13.11 13.79 -1.28
N GLN A 133 -12.52 13.41 -2.40
CA GLN A 133 -13.20 13.33 -3.68
C GLN A 133 -12.93 11.97 -4.32
N LEU A 134 -13.88 11.51 -5.13
CA LEU A 134 -13.79 10.30 -5.94
C LEU A 134 -13.80 10.68 -7.41
N GLU A 135 -12.77 10.31 -8.12
CA GLU A 135 -12.69 10.41 -9.58
C GLU A 135 -13.05 9.06 -10.18
N SER A 136 -14.04 9.01 -11.04
CA SER A 136 -14.46 7.81 -11.74
C SER A 136 -15.21 8.17 -13.01
N GLU A 137 -15.07 7.36 -14.06
CA GLU A 137 -15.79 7.51 -15.33
C GLU A 137 -15.71 8.91 -15.96
N GLY A 138 -14.59 9.61 -15.73
CA GLY A 138 -14.38 10.97 -16.25
C GLY A 138 -15.08 12.07 -15.45
N GLY A 139 -15.72 11.76 -14.32
CA GLY A 139 -16.32 12.70 -13.39
C GLY A 139 -15.56 12.81 -12.06
N MET A 140 -15.73 13.92 -11.36
CA MET A 140 -15.21 14.16 -10.02
C MET A 140 -16.36 14.36 -9.04
N TYR A 141 -16.43 13.54 -8.01
CA TYR A 141 -17.50 13.52 -7.04
C TYR A 141 -16.97 13.90 -5.65
N GLY A 142 -17.67 14.78 -4.94
CA GLY A 142 -17.37 15.09 -3.55
C GLY A 142 -17.86 13.98 -2.62
N LEU A 143 -17.13 13.74 -1.51
CA LEU A 143 -17.55 12.84 -0.44
C LEU A 143 -17.74 13.63 0.86
N ILE A 144 -18.56 13.14 1.78
CA ILE A 144 -18.92 13.82 3.02
C ILE A 144 -17.91 13.46 4.13
N VAL A 145 -17.01 14.37 4.45
CA VAL A 145 -16.09 14.18 5.58
C VAL A 145 -16.82 14.46 6.89
N THR A 146 -17.11 13.41 7.67
CA THR A 146 -17.93 13.51 8.89
C THR A 146 -17.14 13.45 10.18
N GLY A 147 -15.90 12.97 10.15
CA GLY A 147 -15.08 12.86 11.35
C GLY A 147 -13.59 12.93 11.06
N ASN A 148 -12.87 13.64 11.92
CA ASN A 148 -11.42 13.80 11.82
C ASN A 148 -10.78 13.52 13.19
N ARG A 149 -10.84 12.26 13.64
CA ARG A 149 -10.23 11.85 14.90
C ARG A 149 -8.72 11.64 14.69
N ILE A 150 -7.95 12.61 15.13
CA ILE A 150 -6.49 12.57 15.17
C ILE A 150 -6.10 12.13 16.59
N ARG A 151 -5.53 10.93 16.72
CA ARG A 151 -4.90 10.44 17.96
C ARG A 151 -3.49 9.98 17.65
#